data_0361cec1933342f8e834447e0aee776f
#
_entry.id   0361cec1933342f8e834447e0aee776f
#
_cell.length_a   1.000
_cell.length_b   1.000
_cell.length_c   1.000
_cell.angle_alpha   90.00
_cell.angle_beta   90.00
_cell.angle_gamma   90.00
#
_symmetry.space_group_name_H-M   'P 1'
#
loop_
_entity.id
_entity.type
_entity.pdbx_description
1 polymer ?
#
loop_
_entity_poly.entity_id
_entity_poly.type
_entity_poly.pdbx_seq_one_letter_code
_entity_poly.pdbx_strand_id
1 'polypeptide(L)'
;MQIRNILVICVGNICRSPMAEYFLKQNHPNIDIESAGISGMVGHSADDKAIKCMDSFNIDMRQHIAKKLNADHIKKADLILVMSQNQQKHLEQTWPFSKGKVFRLGHWQGKNVPDPYQHDQDFFNETCLNIQSYVSDWKSHI
;
A
#
# COMPACT_ATOMS: atom_id res chain seq x y z
N MET A 1 12.24 -8.67 16.14
CA MET A 1 11.33 -9.48 15.30
C MET A 1 11.70 -9.31 13.83
N GLN A 2 11.74 -10.40 13.09
CA GLN A 2 12.06 -10.35 11.67
C GLN A 2 10.78 -10.20 10.82
N ILE A 3 10.76 -9.21 9.93
CA ILE A 3 9.65 -8.97 9.02
C ILE A 3 9.89 -9.76 7.74
N ARG A 4 9.01 -10.71 7.45
CA ARG A 4 9.07 -11.56 6.24
C ARG A 4 7.90 -11.34 5.29
N ASN A 5 6.78 -10.84 5.81
CA ASN A 5 5.55 -10.63 5.04
C ASN A 5 5.00 -9.24 5.33
N ILE A 6 4.85 -8.44 4.29
CA ILE A 6 4.26 -7.10 4.36
C ILE A 6 2.97 -7.08 3.55
N LEU A 7 1.92 -6.54 4.13
CA LEU A 7 0.64 -6.31 3.47
C LEU A 7 0.39 -4.82 3.37
N VAL A 8 0.08 -4.32 2.17
CA VAL A 8 -0.24 -2.91 1.94
C VAL A 8 -1.71 -2.80 1.57
N ILE A 9 -2.42 -1.88 2.21
CA ILE A 9 -3.87 -1.77 2.07
C ILE A 9 -4.28 -0.37 1.66
N CYS A 10 -5.20 -0.27 0.71
CA CYS A 10 -5.98 0.93 0.44
C CYS A 10 -7.44 0.53 0.20
N VAL A 11 -8.28 1.42 -0.33
CA VAL A 11 -9.70 1.11 -0.49
C VAL A 11 -9.94 0.14 -1.64
N GLY A 12 -9.54 0.51 -2.85
CA GLY A 12 -9.84 -0.26 -4.07
C GLY A 12 -8.77 -1.22 -4.52
N ASN A 13 -7.54 -1.07 -4.04
CA ASN A 13 -6.36 -1.82 -4.47
C ASN A 13 -5.99 -1.59 -5.95
N ILE A 14 -6.21 -0.38 -6.45
CA ILE A 14 -5.85 -0.02 -7.83
C ILE A 14 -4.91 1.18 -7.93
N CYS A 15 -4.75 1.96 -6.86
CA CYS A 15 -3.90 3.17 -6.87
C CYS A 15 -2.81 3.10 -5.81
N ARG A 16 -3.13 3.52 -4.58
CA ARG A 16 -2.14 3.74 -3.52
C ARG A 16 -1.41 2.47 -3.09
N SER A 17 -2.14 1.41 -2.79
CA SER A 17 -1.49 0.18 -2.31
C SER A 17 -0.65 -0.53 -3.36
N PRO A 18 -1.06 -0.59 -4.65
CA PRO A 18 -0.17 -1.16 -5.67
C PRO A 18 1.12 -0.34 -5.84
N MET A 19 1.03 0.98 -5.86
CA MET A 19 2.24 1.83 -5.97
C MET A 19 3.19 1.58 -4.81
N ALA A 20 2.68 1.55 -3.59
CA ALA A 20 3.49 1.28 -2.40
C ALA A 20 4.09 -0.12 -2.43
N GLU A 21 3.30 -1.13 -2.82
CA GLU A 21 3.76 -2.52 -2.96
C GLU A 21 4.97 -2.61 -3.87
N TYR A 22 4.92 -1.98 -5.04
CA TYR A 22 5.98 -2.08 -6.03
C TYR A 22 7.25 -1.32 -5.59
N PHE A 23 7.12 -0.18 -4.94
CA PHE A 23 8.27 0.51 -4.34
C PHE A 23 8.91 -0.33 -3.22
N LEU A 24 8.09 -0.94 -2.37
CA LEU A 24 8.58 -1.81 -1.29
C LEU A 24 9.31 -3.04 -1.83
N LYS A 25 8.79 -3.66 -2.88
CA LYS A 25 9.44 -4.81 -3.53
C LYS A 25 10.81 -4.44 -4.09
N GLN A 26 10.94 -3.23 -4.65
CA GLN A 26 12.21 -2.75 -5.17
C GLN A 26 13.24 -2.57 -4.05
N ASN A 27 12.81 -2.05 -2.88
CA ASN A 27 13.68 -1.82 -1.73
C ASN A 27 13.97 -3.08 -0.92
N HIS A 28 13.07 -4.07 -0.96
CA HIS A 28 13.13 -5.25 -0.10
C HIS A 28 12.88 -6.53 -0.91
N PRO A 29 13.81 -6.91 -1.81
CA PRO A 29 13.59 -8.02 -2.74
C PRO A 29 13.45 -9.40 -2.08
N ASN A 30 13.86 -9.53 -0.81
CA ASN A 30 13.79 -10.79 -0.08
C ASN A 30 12.58 -10.92 0.83
N ILE A 31 11.67 -9.95 0.80
CA ILE A 31 10.46 -9.95 1.63
C ILE A 31 9.25 -10.22 0.73
N ASP A 32 8.31 -11.05 1.21
CA ASP A 32 7.05 -11.26 0.54
C ASP A 32 6.14 -10.05 0.77
N ILE A 33 5.80 -9.35 -0.29
CA ILE A 33 5.00 -8.13 -0.21
C ILE A 33 3.79 -8.29 -1.12
N GLU A 34 2.61 -8.05 -0.56
CA GLU A 34 1.37 -8.06 -1.33
C GLU A 34 0.49 -6.88 -0.92
N SER A 35 -0.52 -6.60 -1.72
CA SER A 35 -1.49 -5.56 -1.43
C SER A 35 -2.91 -6.07 -1.61
N ALA A 36 -3.86 -5.41 -0.95
CA ALA A 36 -5.28 -5.73 -1.03
C ALA A 36 -6.11 -4.48 -0.76
N GLY A 37 -7.38 -4.52 -1.11
CA GLY A 37 -8.30 -3.42 -0.88
C GLY A 37 -9.35 -3.75 0.17
N ILE A 38 -9.73 -2.76 0.98
CA ILE A 38 -10.79 -2.93 1.98
C ILE A 38 -12.10 -3.35 1.30
N SER A 39 -12.49 -2.63 0.26
CA SER A 39 -13.61 -3.00 -0.62
C SER A 39 -13.13 -3.89 -1.75
N GLY A 40 -12.00 -3.53 -2.34
CA GLY A 40 -11.37 -4.22 -3.46
C GLY A 40 -12.15 -4.04 -4.76
N MET A 41 -11.52 -3.48 -5.76
CA MET A 41 -12.06 -3.51 -7.13
C MET A 41 -11.58 -4.81 -7.79
N VAL A 42 -12.07 -5.93 -7.28
CA VAL A 42 -11.57 -7.28 -7.59
C VAL A 42 -11.53 -7.53 -9.09
N GLY A 43 -10.39 -8.00 -9.56
CA GLY A 43 -10.16 -8.31 -10.98
C GLY A 43 -9.77 -7.14 -11.85
N HIS A 44 -9.81 -5.91 -11.33
CA HIS A 44 -9.39 -4.72 -12.08
C HIS A 44 -7.87 -4.61 -12.11
N SER A 45 -7.32 -4.11 -13.20
CA SER A 45 -5.93 -3.73 -13.28
C SER A 45 -5.68 -2.46 -12.45
N ALA A 46 -4.41 -2.11 -12.24
CA ALA A 46 -4.07 -0.83 -11.63
C ALA A 46 -4.63 0.33 -12.47
N ASP A 47 -4.95 1.44 -11.81
CA ASP A 47 -5.41 2.65 -12.50
C ASP A 47 -4.35 3.09 -13.53
N ASP A 48 -4.79 3.48 -14.73
CA ASP A 48 -3.88 3.90 -15.81
C ASP A 48 -2.97 5.05 -15.39
N LYS A 49 -3.48 5.97 -14.58
CA LYS A 49 -2.69 7.10 -14.08
C LYS A 49 -1.64 6.67 -13.08
N ALA A 50 -1.94 5.65 -12.27
CA ALA A 50 -0.96 5.04 -11.37
C ALA A 50 0.13 4.32 -12.16
N ILE A 51 -0.24 3.55 -13.17
CA ILE A 51 0.71 2.87 -14.07
C ILE A 51 1.66 3.89 -14.70
N LYS A 52 1.12 5.00 -15.19
CA LYS A 52 1.91 6.07 -15.83
C LYS A 52 2.90 6.69 -14.86
N CYS A 53 2.49 6.94 -13.61
CA CYS A 53 3.39 7.43 -12.56
C CYS A 53 4.54 6.47 -12.34
N MET A 54 4.24 5.18 -12.21
CA MET A 54 5.27 4.17 -11.92
C MET A 54 6.19 3.95 -13.11
N ASP A 55 5.70 4.10 -14.35
CA ASP A 55 6.54 4.06 -15.55
C ASP A 55 7.67 5.11 -15.46
N SER A 56 7.41 6.28 -14.89
CA SER A 56 8.43 7.33 -14.72
C SER A 56 9.56 6.92 -13.78
N PHE A 57 9.36 5.91 -12.96
CA PHE A 57 10.37 5.32 -12.07
C PHE A 57 10.93 4.01 -12.64
N ASN A 58 10.62 3.68 -13.90
CA ASN A 58 10.99 2.42 -14.54
C ASN A 58 10.42 1.19 -13.80
N ILE A 59 9.24 1.32 -13.25
CA ILE A 59 8.52 0.25 -12.55
C ILE A 59 7.22 -0.05 -13.32
N ASP A 60 7.08 -1.28 -13.80
CA ASP A 60 5.91 -1.72 -14.55
C ASP A 60 4.87 -2.37 -13.63
N MET A 61 3.70 -1.74 -13.51
CA MET A 61 2.59 -2.26 -12.70
C MET A 61 1.47 -2.90 -13.52
N ARG A 62 1.68 -3.14 -14.82
CA ARG A 62 0.60 -3.61 -15.70
C ARG A 62 0.07 -4.98 -15.34
N GLN A 63 0.84 -5.79 -14.62
CA GLN A 63 0.43 -7.13 -14.21
C GLN A 63 -0.37 -7.14 -12.90
N HIS A 64 -0.49 -6.01 -12.23
CA HIS A 64 -1.24 -5.93 -10.97
C HIS A 64 -2.72 -6.22 -11.21
N ILE A 65 -3.31 -7.06 -10.36
CA ILE A 65 -4.74 -7.36 -10.33
C ILE A 65 -5.25 -7.11 -8.91
N ALA A 66 -6.26 -6.25 -8.79
CA ALA A 66 -6.82 -5.89 -7.50
C ALA A 66 -7.51 -7.09 -6.84
N LYS A 67 -7.32 -7.20 -5.53
CA LYS A 67 -7.97 -8.23 -4.71
C LYS A 67 -8.55 -7.64 -3.44
N LYS A 68 -9.55 -8.35 -2.88
CA LYS A 68 -10.21 -7.92 -1.65
C LYS A 68 -9.47 -8.45 -0.44
N LEU A 69 -9.33 -7.60 0.57
CA LEU A 69 -8.77 -7.95 1.87
C LEU A 69 -9.61 -9.01 2.58
N ASN A 70 -8.95 -9.96 3.21
CA ASN A 70 -9.59 -10.97 4.05
C ASN A 70 -8.75 -11.24 5.32
N ALA A 71 -9.31 -12.04 6.23
CA ALA A 71 -8.66 -12.34 7.51
C ALA A 71 -7.32 -13.07 7.34
N ASP A 72 -7.19 -13.91 6.31
CA ASP A 72 -5.95 -14.67 6.07
C ASP A 72 -4.81 -13.74 5.68
N HIS A 73 -5.08 -12.70 4.90
CA HIS A 73 -4.08 -11.66 4.59
C HIS A 73 -3.55 -11.02 5.88
N ILE A 74 -4.46 -10.69 6.79
CA ILE A 74 -4.12 -10.05 8.07
C ILE A 74 -3.28 -10.98 8.93
N LYS A 75 -3.67 -12.25 9.01
CA LYS A 75 -2.95 -13.26 9.83
C LYS A 75 -1.53 -13.50 9.34
N LYS A 76 -1.35 -13.58 8.04
CA LYS A 76 -0.05 -13.86 7.42
C LYS A 76 0.95 -12.72 7.59
N ALA A 77 0.48 -11.48 7.58
CA ALA A 77 1.36 -10.31 7.58
C ALA A 77 2.08 -10.11 8.92
N ASP A 78 3.36 -9.78 8.85
CA ASP A 78 4.16 -9.34 10.00
C ASP A 78 4.04 -7.83 10.19
N LEU A 79 3.88 -7.09 9.10
CA LEU A 79 3.68 -5.65 9.08
C LEU A 79 2.55 -5.33 8.09
N ILE A 80 1.62 -4.50 8.52
CA ILE A 80 0.50 -4.04 7.70
C ILE A 80 0.58 -2.52 7.56
N LEU A 81 0.62 -2.04 6.32
CA LEU A 81 0.71 -0.61 6.01
C LEU A 81 -0.59 -0.13 5.38
N VAL A 82 -1.23 0.83 6.01
CA VAL A 82 -2.47 1.46 5.54
C VAL A 82 -2.22 2.91 5.16
N MET A 83 -3.18 3.55 4.50
CA MET A 83 -2.99 4.89 3.93
C MET A 83 -3.43 6.00 4.88
N SER A 84 -4.27 5.71 5.87
CA SER A 84 -4.82 6.72 6.78
C SER A 84 -5.08 6.18 8.18
N GLN A 85 -5.23 7.09 9.15
CA GLN A 85 -5.62 6.73 10.51
C GLN A 85 -6.99 6.05 10.55
N ASN A 86 -7.92 6.48 9.70
CA ASN A 86 -9.25 5.86 9.64
C ASN A 86 -9.17 4.41 9.18
N GLN A 87 -8.31 4.10 8.22
CA GLN A 87 -8.08 2.73 7.78
C GLN A 87 -7.44 1.89 8.90
N GLN A 88 -6.48 2.46 9.62
CA GLN A 88 -5.85 1.77 10.75
C GLN A 88 -6.90 1.40 11.80
N LYS A 89 -7.75 2.36 12.20
CA LYS A 89 -8.82 2.11 13.17
C LYS A 89 -9.80 1.06 12.66
N HIS A 90 -10.18 1.12 11.39
CA HIS A 90 -11.08 0.15 10.78
C HIS A 90 -10.53 -1.27 10.87
N LEU A 91 -9.27 -1.47 10.54
CA LEU A 91 -8.63 -2.79 10.62
C LEU A 91 -8.56 -3.30 12.07
N GLU A 92 -8.14 -2.43 12.99
CA GLU A 92 -7.99 -2.79 14.40
C GLU A 92 -9.32 -3.13 15.05
N GLN A 93 -10.42 -2.50 14.59
CA GLN A 93 -11.78 -2.82 15.06
C GLN A 93 -12.31 -4.10 14.44
N THR A 94 -12.04 -4.32 13.14
CA THR A 94 -12.52 -5.51 12.43
C THR A 94 -11.74 -6.76 12.84
N TRP A 95 -10.42 -6.61 12.98
CA TRP A 95 -9.52 -7.69 13.36
C TRP A 95 -8.64 -7.24 14.54
N PRO A 96 -9.14 -7.31 15.79
CA PRO A 96 -8.40 -6.83 16.97
C PRO A 96 -7.01 -7.44 17.13
N PHE A 97 -6.81 -8.67 16.64
CA PHE A 97 -5.50 -9.32 16.68
C PHE A 97 -4.45 -8.63 15.78
N SER A 98 -4.87 -7.69 14.93
CA SER A 98 -3.93 -6.93 14.09
C SER A 98 -3.25 -5.78 14.85
N LYS A 99 -3.76 -5.40 16.02
CA LYS A 99 -3.17 -4.31 16.82
C LYS A 99 -1.71 -4.61 17.11
N GLY A 100 -0.86 -3.59 16.96
CA GLY A 100 0.57 -3.71 17.17
C GLY A 100 1.35 -3.99 15.89
N LYS A 101 0.70 -4.37 14.79
CA LYS A 101 1.38 -4.57 13.50
C LYS A 101 0.78 -3.74 12.36
N VAL A 102 -0.23 -2.91 12.63
CA VAL A 102 -0.83 -1.99 11.66
C VAL A 102 -0.28 -0.59 11.87
N PHE A 103 0.29 -0.02 10.82
CA PHE A 103 0.81 1.35 10.82
C PHE A 103 0.40 2.06 9.53
N ARG A 104 0.34 3.38 9.56
CA ARG A 104 0.20 4.15 8.33
C ARG A 104 1.49 4.06 7.52
N LEU A 105 1.39 4.06 6.20
CA LEU A 105 2.57 4.17 5.34
C LEU A 105 3.37 5.44 5.69
N GLY A 106 2.69 6.57 5.90
CA GLY A 106 3.31 7.84 6.30
C GLY A 106 3.56 7.98 7.80
N HIS A 107 3.64 6.88 8.55
CA HIS A 107 3.78 6.87 10.02
C HIS A 107 4.93 7.77 10.52
N TRP A 108 6.10 7.65 9.90
CA TRP A 108 7.32 8.35 10.35
C TRP A 108 7.25 9.87 10.11
N GLN A 109 6.37 10.32 9.22
CA GLN A 109 6.13 11.74 8.99
C GLN A 109 4.80 12.23 9.56
N GLY A 110 4.03 11.33 10.20
CA GLY A 110 2.73 11.67 10.78
C GLY A 110 1.69 12.05 9.73
N LYS A 111 1.75 11.44 8.55
CA LYS A 111 0.92 11.82 7.41
C LYS A 111 0.04 10.69 6.92
N ASN A 112 -1.15 11.06 6.40
CA ASN A 112 -1.98 10.17 5.60
C ASN A 112 -1.62 10.34 4.12
N VAL A 113 -1.95 9.32 3.31
CA VAL A 113 -1.84 9.40 1.85
C VAL A 113 -3.23 9.70 1.29
N PRO A 114 -3.48 10.90 0.75
CA PRO A 114 -4.78 11.20 0.12
C PRO A 114 -5.08 10.26 -1.04
N ASP A 115 -6.36 9.99 -1.28
CA ASP A 115 -6.79 9.11 -2.37
C ASP A 115 -6.79 9.86 -3.70
N PRO A 116 -5.96 9.46 -4.68
CA PRO A 116 -5.91 10.13 -5.97
C PRO A 116 -6.99 9.68 -6.95
N TYR A 117 -7.78 8.67 -6.60
CA TYR A 117 -8.78 8.07 -7.50
C TYR A 117 -9.71 9.15 -8.07
N GLN A 118 -9.88 9.15 -9.40
CA GLN A 118 -10.68 10.11 -10.17
C GLN A 118 -10.12 11.54 -10.19
N HIS A 119 -8.94 11.78 -9.65
CA HIS A 119 -8.20 13.04 -9.80
C HIS A 119 -7.36 13.02 -11.08
N ASP A 120 -6.76 14.18 -11.42
CA ASP A 120 -5.93 14.32 -12.61
C ASP A 120 -4.55 13.66 -12.43
N GLN A 121 -3.78 13.63 -13.54
CA GLN A 121 -2.47 13.00 -13.55
C GLN A 121 -1.49 13.71 -12.60
N ASP A 122 -1.56 15.03 -12.48
CA ASP A 122 -0.68 15.77 -11.58
C ASP A 122 -0.89 15.38 -10.12
N PHE A 123 -2.13 15.16 -9.72
CA PHE A 123 -2.46 14.68 -8.38
C PHE A 123 -1.90 13.27 -8.16
N PHE A 124 -2.02 12.38 -9.14
CA PHE A 124 -1.42 11.04 -9.10
C PHE A 124 0.09 11.11 -8.98
N ASN A 125 0.74 11.99 -9.75
CA ASN A 125 2.20 12.15 -9.72
C ASN A 125 2.68 12.61 -8.35
N GLU A 126 1.99 13.58 -7.74
CA GLU A 126 2.31 14.06 -6.39
C GLU A 126 2.11 12.95 -5.35
N THR A 127 1.01 12.21 -5.44
CA THR A 127 0.73 11.09 -4.56
C THR A 127 1.82 10.03 -4.66
N CYS A 128 2.26 9.72 -5.87
CA CYS A 128 3.33 8.76 -6.13
C CYS A 128 4.65 9.18 -5.46
N LEU A 129 5.02 10.46 -5.57
CA LEU A 129 6.21 11.00 -4.92
C LEU A 129 6.11 10.88 -3.39
N ASN A 130 4.95 11.19 -2.83
CA ASN A 130 4.71 11.05 -1.39
C ASN A 130 4.84 9.60 -0.94
N ILE A 131 4.25 8.66 -1.69
CA ILE A 131 4.34 7.23 -1.39
C ILE A 131 5.79 6.77 -1.44
N GLN A 132 6.55 7.18 -2.46
CA GLN A 132 7.97 6.84 -2.56
C GLN A 132 8.75 7.33 -1.34
N SER A 133 8.51 8.55 -0.92
CA SER A 133 9.14 9.15 0.27
C SER A 133 8.81 8.35 1.53
N TYR A 134 7.54 8.01 1.73
CA TYR A 134 7.10 7.27 2.91
C TYR A 134 7.66 5.84 2.92
N VAL A 135 7.70 5.18 1.77
CA VAL A 135 8.33 3.85 1.64
C VAL A 135 9.80 3.92 2.02
N SER A 136 10.48 4.97 1.58
CA SER A 136 11.90 5.18 1.89
C SER A 136 12.15 5.30 3.39
N ASP A 137 11.24 5.95 4.14
CA ASP A 137 11.34 6.09 5.59
C ASP A 137 11.29 4.73 6.30
N TRP A 138 10.64 3.74 5.73
CA TRP A 138 10.53 2.41 6.32
C TRP A 138 11.79 1.57 6.15
N LYS A 139 12.72 1.95 5.29
CA LYS A 139 13.92 1.15 4.98
C LYS A 139 14.69 0.74 6.22
N SER A 140 14.87 1.65 7.18
CA SER A 140 15.62 1.38 8.40
C SER A 140 14.83 0.64 9.48
N HIS A 141 13.54 0.37 9.22
CA HIS A 141 12.63 -0.25 10.19
C HIS A 141 12.13 -1.64 9.74
N ILE A 142 12.57 -2.08 8.58
CA ILE A 142 12.15 -3.37 8.01
C ILE A 142 13.31 -4.36 7.95
#